data_be3983f1ba918ee501235a5d75d4abaf
#
_entry.id   be3983f1ba918ee501235a5d75d4abaf
#
_cell.length_a   1.000
_cell.length_b   1.000
_cell.length_c   1.000
_cell.angle_alpha   90.00
_cell.angle_beta   90.00
_cell.angle_gamma   90.00
#
_symmetry.space_group_name_H-M   'P 1'
#
loop_
_entity.id
_entity.type
_entity.pdbx_description
1 polymer ?
#
loop_
_entity_poly.entity_id
_entity_poly.type
_entity_poly.pdbx_seq_one_letter_code
_entity_poly.pdbx_strand_id
1 'polypeptide(L)'
;MGAANAQTPAAAPTEAAAGGEVQAAMSAYAAYQSDVSELRSSNIRSANELEGALDRVARHNRDQLTRGWIAYGGSTAAQSPAFVQGVRDAAAYYGRDAVIWAVSVDPSYARGLRGGHEVTRMLLESANADSARIVNVAERYREMAYSIQRQRWANSVAPQQAARVQRIRSLGVAGAPANAVPSDVSPRLTLATLSHSPSSDPTTLGGRRFWDAVRGGTEVVEVASNPVTYQWRVNVTRGEALDRMAAVGALQALDAINTNQSAAARLINDPRSRDCFEMAQLQLYQCMSAARFRYENAFCLGQHGLRDIGTCIGAVAQPDASAMSPIPTGARGGRD
;
A
#
# COMPACT_ATOMS: atom_id res chain seq x y z
N MET A 1 -38.46 26.90 39.05
CA MET A 1 -37.79 27.46 37.88
C MET A 1 -36.83 26.40 37.39
N GLY A 2 -37.23 25.60 36.38
CA GLY A 2 -36.46 24.52 35.81
C GLY A 2 -35.69 25.05 34.58
N ALA A 3 -34.37 24.94 34.60
CA ALA A 3 -33.55 25.23 33.43
C ALA A 3 -33.60 24.03 32.46
N ALA A 4 -34.16 24.24 31.29
CA ALA A 4 -34.13 23.27 30.19
C ALA A 4 -32.75 23.21 29.61
N ASN A 5 -32.09 22.04 29.68
CA ASN A 5 -30.86 21.73 28.95
C ASN A 5 -31.18 21.61 27.46
N ALA A 6 -30.79 22.59 26.70
CA ALA A 6 -30.78 22.50 25.23
C ALA A 6 -29.68 21.53 24.80
N GLN A 7 -30.06 20.33 24.38
CA GLN A 7 -29.17 19.40 23.69
C GLN A 7 -28.87 19.98 22.31
N THR A 8 -27.59 20.29 22.08
CA THR A 8 -27.05 20.61 20.74
C THR A 8 -27.29 19.41 19.83
N PRO A 9 -27.95 19.57 18.67
CA PRO A 9 -28.13 18.46 17.74
C PRO A 9 -26.76 17.97 17.26
N ALA A 10 -26.56 16.65 17.33
CA ALA A 10 -25.39 15.98 16.75
C ALA A 10 -25.28 16.38 15.28
N ALA A 11 -24.11 16.83 14.86
CA ALA A 11 -23.83 17.18 13.48
C ALA A 11 -24.18 15.98 12.59
N ALA A 12 -24.98 16.22 11.57
CA ALA A 12 -25.31 15.24 10.55
C ALA A 12 -24.00 14.71 9.93
N PRO A 13 -23.91 13.40 9.61
CA PRO A 13 -22.74 12.88 8.94
C PRO A 13 -22.58 13.63 7.61
N THR A 14 -21.42 14.27 7.45
CA THR A 14 -21.00 14.95 6.22
C THR A 14 -21.21 13.99 5.06
N GLU A 15 -21.87 14.42 4.00
CA GLU A 15 -22.09 13.68 2.77
C GLU A 15 -20.85 12.87 2.41
N ALA A 16 -20.96 11.54 2.51
CA ALA A 16 -19.91 10.63 2.08
C ALA A 16 -19.66 10.90 0.60
N ALA A 17 -18.43 11.33 0.30
CA ALA A 17 -17.99 11.59 -1.07
C ALA A 17 -18.48 10.47 -2.00
N ALA A 18 -18.91 10.82 -3.21
CA ALA A 18 -19.63 9.99 -4.19
C ALA A 18 -18.93 8.68 -4.66
N GLY A 19 -18.00 8.14 -3.91
CA GLY A 19 -17.18 6.99 -4.25
C GLY A 19 -17.15 5.82 -3.25
N GLY A 20 -17.92 5.84 -2.17
CA GLY A 20 -17.97 4.72 -1.22
C GLY A 20 -16.67 4.47 -0.42
N GLU A 21 -16.76 3.58 0.56
CA GLU A 21 -15.69 3.29 1.54
C GLU A 21 -14.43 2.70 0.90
N VAL A 22 -14.58 1.85 -0.12
CA VAL A 22 -13.45 1.23 -0.85
C VAL A 22 -12.65 2.29 -1.61
N GLN A 23 -13.31 3.24 -2.26
CA GLN A 23 -12.64 4.31 -2.99
C GLN A 23 -11.93 5.28 -2.04
N ALA A 24 -12.56 5.63 -0.92
CA ALA A 24 -11.93 6.46 0.11
C ALA A 24 -10.69 5.77 0.68
N ALA A 25 -10.76 4.45 0.94
CA ALA A 25 -9.61 3.66 1.39
C ALA A 25 -8.49 3.64 0.34
N MET A 26 -8.81 3.38 -0.93
CA MET A 26 -7.83 3.38 -2.02
C MET A 26 -7.17 4.75 -2.18
N SER A 27 -7.93 5.85 -2.00
CA SER A 27 -7.40 7.20 -2.02
C SER A 27 -6.37 7.43 -0.90
N ALA A 28 -6.58 6.89 0.30
CA ALA A 28 -5.61 6.98 1.38
C ALA A 28 -4.29 6.26 1.04
N TYR A 29 -4.34 5.11 0.38
CA TYR A 29 -3.13 4.43 -0.09
C TYR A 29 -2.43 5.21 -1.22
N ALA A 30 -3.20 5.80 -2.12
CA ALA A 30 -2.66 6.68 -3.17
C ALA A 30 -1.96 7.91 -2.58
N ALA A 31 -2.49 8.49 -1.51
CA ALA A 31 -1.85 9.59 -0.79
C ALA A 31 -0.51 9.15 -0.19
N TYR A 32 -0.44 7.97 0.42
CA TYR A 32 0.82 7.41 0.91
C TYR A 32 1.85 7.21 -0.20
N GLN A 33 1.46 6.57 -1.30
CA GLN A 33 2.33 6.36 -2.44
C GLN A 33 2.80 7.67 -3.09
N SER A 34 1.95 8.69 -3.07
CA SER A 34 2.29 10.04 -3.51
C SER A 34 3.35 10.67 -2.62
N ASP A 35 3.21 10.55 -1.29
CA ASP A 35 4.22 11.02 -0.34
C ASP A 35 5.55 10.28 -0.51
N VAL A 36 5.53 8.96 -0.75
CA VAL A 36 6.74 8.17 -1.08
C VAL A 36 7.42 8.70 -2.35
N SER A 37 6.65 9.06 -3.39
CA SER A 37 7.20 9.67 -4.61
C SER A 37 7.89 11.01 -4.34
N GLU A 38 7.27 11.84 -3.50
CA GLU A 38 7.82 13.13 -3.14
C GLU A 38 9.10 12.98 -2.31
N LEU A 39 9.12 12.02 -1.37
CA LEU A 39 10.31 11.69 -0.61
C LEU A 39 11.45 11.16 -1.50
N ARG A 40 11.13 10.43 -2.56
CA ARG A 40 12.11 9.96 -3.55
C ARG A 40 12.83 11.10 -4.24
N SER A 41 12.13 12.18 -4.60
CA SER A 41 12.70 13.35 -5.28
C SER A 41 13.29 14.38 -4.32
N SER A 42 12.96 14.33 -3.02
CA SER A 42 13.39 15.32 -2.05
C SER A 42 14.85 15.16 -1.66
N ASN A 43 15.50 16.29 -1.39
CA ASN A 43 16.85 16.34 -0.88
C ASN A 43 16.85 17.07 0.47
N ILE A 44 17.18 16.37 1.54
CA ILE A 44 17.14 16.91 2.90
C ILE A 44 18.41 17.69 3.18
N ARG A 45 18.30 19.01 3.32
CA ARG A 45 19.41 19.93 3.58
C ARG A 45 19.27 20.71 4.87
N SER A 46 18.15 20.55 5.56
CA SER A 46 17.84 21.29 6.78
C SER A 46 17.01 20.46 7.76
N ALA A 47 16.98 20.89 9.02
CA ALA A 47 16.14 20.29 10.04
C ALA A 47 14.65 20.37 9.69
N ASN A 48 14.18 21.49 9.11
CA ASN A 48 12.77 21.67 8.74
C ASN A 48 12.34 20.75 7.63
N GLU A 49 13.19 20.50 6.63
CA GLU A 49 12.90 19.53 5.56
C GLU A 49 12.81 18.11 6.11
N LEU A 50 13.67 17.74 7.06
CA LEU A 50 13.61 16.44 7.72
C LEU A 50 12.33 16.29 8.56
N GLU A 51 11.94 17.31 9.32
CA GLU A 51 10.70 17.31 10.09
C GLU A 51 9.48 17.20 9.16
N GLY A 52 9.48 17.93 8.03
CA GLY A 52 8.43 17.83 7.02
C GLY A 52 8.33 16.43 6.40
N ALA A 53 9.46 15.77 6.15
CA ALA A 53 9.50 14.39 5.66
C ALA A 53 8.94 13.39 6.69
N LEU A 54 9.27 13.57 7.97
CA LEU A 54 8.71 12.79 9.08
C LEU A 54 7.20 12.96 9.19
N ASP A 55 6.72 14.19 9.13
CA ASP A 55 5.28 14.50 9.24
C ASP A 55 4.48 13.85 8.11
N ARG A 56 5.02 13.86 6.90
CA ARG A 56 4.38 13.21 5.73
C ARG A 56 4.17 11.72 5.94
N VAL A 57 5.18 11.03 6.43
CA VAL A 57 5.08 9.57 6.66
C VAL A 57 4.22 9.28 7.88
N ALA A 58 4.40 10.03 8.98
CA ALA A 58 3.71 9.80 10.24
C ALA A 58 2.19 9.99 10.17
N ARG A 59 1.69 10.80 9.21
CA ARG A 59 0.24 11.02 9.03
C ARG A 59 -0.51 9.80 8.47
N HIS A 60 0.17 8.82 7.89
CA HIS A 60 -0.45 7.61 7.37
C HIS A 60 -0.54 6.55 8.47
N ASN A 61 -1.74 6.31 8.98
CA ASN A 61 -1.94 5.33 10.02
C ASN A 61 -2.15 3.90 9.48
N ARG A 62 -2.00 2.92 10.38
CA ARG A 62 -2.14 1.50 10.06
C ARG A 62 -3.47 1.13 9.40
N ASP A 63 -4.57 1.75 9.85
CA ASP A 63 -5.91 1.43 9.35
C ASP A 63 -6.09 1.94 7.91
N GLN A 64 -5.61 3.16 7.62
CA GLN A 64 -5.58 3.73 6.28
C GLN A 64 -4.69 2.92 5.33
N LEU A 65 -3.49 2.53 5.79
CA LEU A 65 -2.57 1.72 5.00
C LEU A 65 -3.15 0.34 4.69
N THR A 66 -3.71 -0.34 5.70
CA THR A 66 -4.30 -1.67 5.53
C THR A 66 -5.47 -1.63 4.56
N ARG A 67 -6.47 -0.80 4.88
CA ARG A 67 -7.72 -0.73 4.10
C ARG A 67 -7.44 -0.23 2.68
N GLY A 68 -6.56 0.75 2.56
CA GLY A 68 -6.19 1.33 1.28
C GLY A 68 -5.43 0.37 0.39
N TRP A 69 -4.48 -0.37 0.94
CA TRP A 69 -3.72 -1.36 0.18
C TRP A 69 -4.59 -2.52 -0.31
N ILE A 70 -5.48 -3.06 0.55
CA ILE A 70 -6.41 -4.11 0.14
C ILE A 70 -7.41 -3.59 -0.92
N ALA A 71 -7.94 -2.38 -0.75
CA ALA A 71 -8.84 -1.77 -1.73
C ALA A 71 -8.16 -1.56 -3.09
N TYR A 72 -6.91 -1.08 -3.09
CA TYR A 72 -6.08 -0.93 -4.28
C TYR A 72 -5.84 -2.28 -4.99
N GLY A 73 -5.48 -3.31 -4.22
CA GLY A 73 -5.34 -4.67 -4.76
C GLY A 73 -6.64 -5.22 -5.34
N GLY A 74 -7.78 -4.93 -4.71
CA GLY A 74 -9.10 -5.29 -5.25
C GLY A 74 -9.37 -4.65 -6.61
N SER A 75 -9.09 -3.37 -6.74
CA SER A 75 -9.21 -2.67 -8.03
C SER A 75 -8.21 -3.16 -9.08
N THR A 76 -7.02 -3.59 -8.65
CA THR A 76 -6.06 -4.28 -9.52
C THR A 76 -6.61 -5.63 -10.02
N ALA A 77 -7.19 -6.43 -9.12
CA ALA A 77 -7.80 -7.71 -9.47
C ALA A 77 -8.94 -7.56 -10.50
N ALA A 78 -9.77 -6.52 -10.35
CA ALA A 78 -10.87 -6.23 -11.26
C ALA A 78 -10.40 -5.82 -12.68
N GLN A 79 -9.11 -5.60 -12.91
CA GLN A 79 -8.56 -5.32 -14.23
C GLN A 79 -8.24 -6.59 -15.04
N SER A 80 -8.28 -7.79 -14.44
CA SER A 80 -8.12 -9.04 -15.19
C SER A 80 -9.41 -9.42 -15.91
N PRO A 81 -9.44 -9.44 -17.27
CA PRO A 81 -10.63 -9.84 -18.01
C PRO A 81 -11.04 -11.27 -17.73
N ALA A 82 -10.05 -12.16 -17.63
CA ALA A 82 -10.28 -13.58 -17.38
C ALA A 82 -10.96 -13.78 -16.02
N PHE A 83 -10.54 -13.02 -15.01
CA PHE A 83 -11.13 -13.07 -13.66
C PHE A 83 -12.53 -12.46 -13.64
N VAL A 84 -12.72 -11.27 -14.22
CA VAL A 84 -14.03 -10.61 -14.29
C VAL A 84 -15.03 -11.51 -15.01
N GLN A 85 -14.63 -12.13 -16.14
CA GLN A 85 -15.49 -13.07 -16.84
C GLN A 85 -15.77 -14.31 -15.99
N GLY A 86 -14.77 -14.86 -15.31
CA GLY A 86 -14.95 -16.02 -14.41
C GLY A 86 -15.91 -15.76 -13.26
N VAL A 87 -15.85 -14.56 -12.67
CA VAL A 87 -16.80 -14.11 -11.62
C VAL A 87 -18.22 -14.00 -12.19
N ARG A 88 -18.39 -13.42 -13.38
CA ARG A 88 -19.69 -13.28 -14.05
C ARG A 88 -20.26 -14.62 -14.48
N ASP A 89 -19.44 -15.54 -14.97
CA ASP A 89 -19.84 -16.90 -15.32
C ASP A 89 -20.37 -17.66 -14.09
N ALA A 90 -19.65 -17.53 -12.94
CA ALA A 90 -20.10 -18.10 -11.68
C ALA A 90 -21.42 -17.47 -11.21
N ALA A 91 -21.57 -16.15 -11.34
CA ALA A 91 -22.81 -15.44 -10.99
C ALA A 91 -24.00 -15.83 -11.90
N ALA A 92 -23.74 -16.08 -13.18
CA ALA A 92 -24.76 -16.58 -14.12
C ALA A 92 -25.21 -18.01 -13.79
N TYR A 93 -24.29 -18.85 -13.30
CA TYR A 93 -24.57 -20.26 -12.99
C TYR A 93 -25.22 -20.45 -11.59
N TYR A 94 -24.62 -19.83 -10.55
CA TYR A 94 -25.06 -20.02 -9.15
C TYR A 94 -26.01 -18.95 -8.64
N GLY A 95 -26.17 -17.87 -9.38
CA GLY A 95 -26.89 -16.66 -8.98
C GLY A 95 -25.95 -15.60 -8.40
N ARG A 96 -26.22 -14.33 -8.76
CA ARG A 96 -25.37 -13.17 -8.38
C ARG A 96 -25.23 -13.05 -6.84
N ASP A 97 -26.33 -13.16 -6.12
CA ASP A 97 -26.33 -12.99 -4.66
C ASP A 97 -25.61 -14.14 -3.95
N ALA A 98 -25.66 -15.35 -4.50
CA ALA A 98 -24.92 -16.50 -3.97
C ALA A 98 -23.40 -16.29 -4.10
N VAL A 99 -22.92 -15.76 -5.23
CA VAL A 99 -21.49 -15.48 -5.42
C VAL A 99 -21.06 -14.31 -4.53
N ILE A 100 -21.85 -13.23 -4.44
CA ILE A 100 -21.57 -12.12 -3.52
C ILE A 100 -21.46 -12.62 -2.08
N TRP A 101 -22.40 -13.45 -1.64
CA TRP A 101 -22.36 -14.04 -0.31
C TRP A 101 -21.10 -14.90 -0.12
N ALA A 102 -20.77 -15.78 -1.06
CA ALA A 102 -19.64 -16.69 -0.97
C ALA A 102 -18.32 -15.92 -0.82
N VAL A 103 -18.02 -14.93 -1.68
CA VAL A 103 -16.79 -14.13 -1.60
C VAL A 103 -16.74 -13.24 -0.35
N SER A 104 -17.90 -12.90 0.23
CA SER A 104 -17.99 -12.07 1.43
C SER A 104 -17.74 -12.86 2.72
N VAL A 105 -18.07 -14.16 2.73
CA VAL A 105 -17.90 -15.07 3.88
C VAL A 105 -16.56 -15.76 3.82
N ASP A 106 -16.17 -16.25 2.64
CA ASP A 106 -14.87 -16.88 2.39
C ASP A 106 -14.14 -16.13 1.27
N PRO A 107 -13.24 -15.21 1.59
CA PRO A 107 -12.48 -14.47 0.59
C PRO A 107 -11.65 -15.38 -0.34
N SER A 108 -11.22 -16.57 0.13
CA SER A 108 -10.43 -17.50 -0.68
C SER A 108 -11.21 -18.07 -1.87
N TYR A 109 -12.54 -18.08 -1.79
CA TYR A 109 -13.42 -18.52 -2.87
C TYR A 109 -13.15 -17.74 -4.17
N ALA A 110 -12.89 -16.44 -4.08
CA ALA A 110 -12.62 -15.59 -5.24
C ALA A 110 -11.40 -16.07 -6.05
N ARG A 111 -10.33 -16.51 -5.38
CA ARG A 111 -9.13 -17.02 -6.06
C ARG A 111 -9.35 -18.40 -6.70
N GLY A 112 -10.35 -19.15 -6.25
CA GLY A 112 -10.74 -20.43 -6.83
C GLY A 112 -11.53 -20.29 -8.14
N LEU A 113 -12.03 -19.11 -8.47
CA LEU A 113 -12.77 -18.86 -9.71
C LEU A 113 -11.85 -18.85 -10.93
N ARG A 114 -12.44 -19.03 -12.11
CA ARG A 114 -11.70 -18.90 -13.37
C ARG A 114 -11.01 -17.54 -13.44
N GLY A 115 -9.73 -17.51 -13.83
CA GLY A 115 -8.90 -16.30 -13.80
C GLY A 115 -8.28 -15.97 -12.45
N GLY A 116 -8.65 -16.66 -11.35
CA GLY A 116 -8.12 -16.40 -10.02
C GLY A 116 -6.61 -16.63 -9.89
N HIS A 117 -6.05 -17.58 -10.66
CA HIS A 117 -4.60 -17.79 -10.72
C HIS A 117 -3.87 -16.60 -11.36
N GLU A 118 -4.43 -16.05 -12.45
CA GLU A 118 -3.89 -14.87 -13.12
C GLU A 118 -3.93 -13.65 -12.18
N VAL A 119 -5.06 -13.43 -11.51
CA VAL A 119 -5.20 -12.36 -10.50
C VAL A 119 -4.19 -12.52 -9.37
N THR A 120 -4.00 -13.74 -8.86
CA THR A 120 -3.00 -14.00 -7.82
C THR A 120 -1.61 -13.54 -8.27
N ARG A 121 -1.21 -13.86 -9.50
CA ARG A 121 0.06 -13.42 -10.07
C ARG A 121 0.13 -11.90 -10.20
N MET A 122 -0.92 -11.25 -10.72
CA MET A 122 -0.99 -9.78 -10.84
C MET A 122 -0.86 -9.09 -9.47
N LEU A 123 -1.52 -9.61 -8.45
CA LEU A 123 -1.47 -9.05 -7.09
C LEU A 123 -0.09 -9.23 -6.45
N LEU A 124 0.56 -10.38 -6.65
CA LEU A 124 1.93 -10.62 -6.18
C LEU A 124 2.92 -9.67 -6.86
N GLU A 125 2.81 -9.48 -8.18
CA GLU A 125 3.65 -8.54 -8.93
C GLU A 125 3.44 -7.09 -8.47
N SER A 126 2.19 -6.68 -8.26
CA SER A 126 1.85 -5.35 -7.77
C SER A 126 2.40 -5.10 -6.36
N ALA A 127 2.18 -6.02 -5.43
CA ALA A 127 2.68 -5.91 -4.07
C ALA A 127 4.21 -5.85 -4.02
N ASN A 128 4.88 -6.68 -4.83
CA ASN A 128 6.34 -6.68 -4.91
C ASN A 128 6.89 -5.39 -5.54
N ALA A 129 6.24 -4.86 -6.56
CA ALA A 129 6.62 -3.59 -7.18
C ALA A 129 6.48 -2.41 -6.21
N ASP A 130 5.38 -2.34 -5.47
CA ASP A 130 5.14 -1.30 -4.46
C ASP A 130 6.14 -1.42 -3.31
N SER A 131 6.37 -2.64 -2.82
CA SER A 131 7.37 -2.92 -1.78
C SER A 131 8.76 -2.46 -2.20
N ALA A 132 9.23 -2.90 -3.37
CA ALA A 132 10.55 -2.54 -3.89
C ALA A 132 10.72 -1.02 -4.04
N ARG A 133 9.67 -0.33 -4.51
CA ARG A 133 9.66 1.12 -4.65
C ARG A 133 9.83 1.83 -3.31
N ILE A 134 9.07 1.43 -2.30
CA ILE A 134 9.14 2.01 -0.95
C ILE A 134 10.50 1.71 -0.30
N VAL A 135 10.98 0.47 -0.41
CA VAL A 135 12.27 0.05 0.15
C VAL A 135 13.43 0.80 -0.50
N ASN A 136 13.40 1.08 -1.81
CA ASN A 136 14.44 1.88 -2.48
C ASN A 136 14.50 3.31 -1.93
N VAL A 137 13.35 3.93 -1.63
CA VAL A 137 13.31 5.24 -0.98
C VAL A 137 13.85 5.15 0.45
N ALA A 138 13.50 4.09 1.17
CA ALA A 138 13.96 3.83 2.53
C ALA A 138 15.50 3.71 2.61
N GLU A 139 16.11 2.94 1.71
CA GLU A 139 17.58 2.79 1.67
C GLU A 139 18.26 4.14 1.41
N ARG A 140 17.72 4.94 0.49
CA ARG A 140 18.25 6.30 0.26
C ARG A 140 18.21 7.16 1.52
N TYR A 141 17.16 7.09 2.34
CA TYR A 141 17.09 7.84 3.60
C TYR A 141 18.05 7.31 4.65
N ARG A 142 18.28 6.00 4.69
CA ARG A 142 19.26 5.38 5.56
C ARG A 142 20.70 5.80 5.18
N GLU A 143 21.04 5.74 3.91
CA GLU A 143 22.33 6.22 3.39
C GLU A 143 22.50 7.73 3.63
N MET A 144 21.43 8.51 3.41
CA MET A 144 21.43 9.94 3.68
C MET A 144 21.75 10.22 5.16
N ALA A 145 21.19 9.46 6.11
CA ALA A 145 21.44 9.62 7.53
C ALA A 145 22.96 9.58 7.84
N TYR A 146 23.70 8.66 7.21
CA TYR A 146 25.17 8.59 7.35
C TYR A 146 25.87 9.77 6.67
N SER A 147 25.41 10.19 5.50
CA SER A 147 26.03 11.28 4.74
C SER A 147 25.87 12.64 5.43
N ILE A 148 24.70 12.93 5.99
CA ILE A 148 24.42 14.19 6.69
C ILE A 148 24.99 14.25 8.11
N GLN A 149 25.44 13.14 8.66
CA GLN A 149 26.01 13.06 10.01
C GLN A 149 27.18 14.06 10.19
N ARG A 150 27.92 14.38 9.13
CA ARG A 150 29.02 15.35 9.14
C ARG A 150 28.55 16.81 9.07
N GLN A 151 27.27 17.05 8.79
CA GLN A 151 26.71 18.40 8.66
C GLN A 151 26.33 18.95 10.03
N ARG A 152 26.72 20.19 10.32
CA ARG A 152 26.50 20.82 11.63
C ARG A 152 25.04 20.80 12.08
N TRP A 153 24.08 21.04 11.18
CA TRP A 153 22.68 21.04 11.51
C TRP A 153 22.14 19.64 11.88
N ALA A 154 22.63 18.60 11.21
CA ALA A 154 22.20 17.22 11.41
C ALA A 154 22.91 16.56 12.62
N ASN A 155 24.17 16.92 12.86
CA ASN A 155 24.96 16.48 14.02
C ASN A 155 24.72 17.35 15.27
N SER A 156 23.60 18.02 15.35
CA SER A 156 23.16 18.75 16.54
C SER A 156 22.10 17.95 17.28
N VAL A 157 22.12 18.08 18.62
CA VAL A 157 21.08 17.47 19.45
C VAL A 157 19.72 17.96 19.01
N ALA A 158 18.82 17.01 18.77
CA ALA A 158 17.45 17.33 18.41
C ALA A 158 16.70 17.89 19.63
N PRO A 159 16.23 19.14 19.60
CA PRO A 159 15.55 19.72 20.74
C PRO A 159 14.17 19.09 20.92
N GLN A 160 13.65 19.13 22.15
CA GLN A 160 12.27 18.76 22.47
C GLN A 160 11.85 17.37 21.96
N GLN A 161 12.66 16.34 22.17
CA GLN A 161 12.45 14.98 21.69
C GLN A 161 11.05 14.45 22.02
N ALA A 162 10.60 14.61 23.29
CA ALA A 162 9.29 14.15 23.71
C ALA A 162 8.14 14.84 22.93
N ALA A 163 8.24 16.16 22.71
CA ALA A 163 7.24 16.90 21.94
C ALA A 163 7.20 16.45 20.47
N ARG A 164 8.39 16.16 19.89
CA ARG A 164 8.47 15.61 18.51
C ARG A 164 7.79 14.24 18.40
N VAL A 165 8.08 13.31 19.31
CA VAL A 165 7.43 12.00 19.34
C VAL A 165 5.93 12.15 19.52
N GLN A 166 5.49 13.04 20.41
CA GLN A 166 4.08 13.31 20.60
C GLN A 166 3.42 13.86 19.32
N ARG A 167 4.09 14.76 18.60
CA ARG A 167 3.59 15.30 17.33
C ARG A 167 3.37 14.20 16.28
N ILE A 168 4.38 13.35 16.04
CA ILE A 168 4.22 12.26 15.04
C ILE A 168 3.16 11.24 15.46
N ARG A 169 2.99 10.96 16.75
CA ARG A 169 1.89 10.14 17.26
C ARG A 169 0.53 10.79 16.98
N SER A 170 0.41 12.08 17.25
CA SER A 170 -0.85 12.81 17.00
C SER A 170 -1.20 12.83 15.50
N LEU A 171 -0.21 12.97 14.60
CA LEU A 171 -0.41 12.86 13.17
C LEU A 171 -0.89 11.46 12.77
N GLY A 172 -0.28 10.40 13.32
CA GLY A 172 -0.70 9.02 13.08
C GLY A 172 -2.11 8.72 13.61
N VAL A 173 -2.52 9.33 14.71
CA VAL A 173 -3.90 9.20 15.22
C VAL A 173 -4.89 9.94 14.32
N ALA A 174 -4.56 11.17 13.90
CA ALA A 174 -5.43 11.97 13.03
C ALA A 174 -5.59 11.34 11.64
N GLY A 175 -4.55 10.68 11.15
CA GLY A 175 -4.51 10.11 9.81
C GLY A 175 -4.29 11.17 8.71
N ALA A 176 -4.02 10.70 7.50
CA ALA A 176 -3.91 11.57 6.34
C ALA A 176 -5.29 12.14 5.98
N PRO A 177 -5.40 13.45 5.69
CA PRO A 177 -6.67 14.05 5.30
C PRO A 177 -7.17 13.51 3.96
N ALA A 178 -8.48 13.49 3.77
CA ALA A 178 -9.12 12.95 2.56
C ALA A 178 -8.65 13.64 1.25
N ASN A 179 -8.25 14.91 1.34
CA ASN A 179 -7.73 15.69 0.20
C ASN A 179 -6.21 15.57 0.01
N ALA A 180 -5.55 14.66 0.71
CA ALA A 180 -4.10 14.45 0.55
C ALA A 180 -3.74 13.79 -0.79
N VAL A 181 -4.73 13.25 -1.51
CA VAL A 181 -4.51 12.69 -2.85
C VAL A 181 -4.31 13.83 -3.84
N PRO A 182 -3.24 13.80 -4.64
CA PRO A 182 -3.06 14.77 -5.71
C PRO A 182 -4.25 14.80 -6.68
N SER A 183 -4.61 15.99 -7.14
CA SER A 183 -5.80 16.22 -7.99
C SER A 183 -5.77 15.47 -9.32
N ASP A 184 -4.60 15.13 -9.82
CA ASP A 184 -4.37 14.33 -11.03
C ASP A 184 -4.51 12.82 -10.81
N VAL A 185 -4.27 12.34 -9.58
CA VAL A 185 -4.40 10.92 -9.20
C VAL A 185 -5.86 10.55 -8.96
N SER A 186 -6.62 11.40 -8.28
CA SER A 186 -8.01 11.13 -7.87
C SER A 186 -8.92 10.71 -9.03
N PRO A 187 -8.96 11.39 -10.20
CA PRO A 187 -9.77 10.97 -11.33
C PRO A 187 -9.38 9.61 -11.89
N ARG A 188 -8.08 9.29 -11.92
CA ARG A 188 -7.57 7.99 -12.42
C ARG A 188 -7.98 6.85 -11.51
N LEU A 189 -7.92 7.04 -10.20
CA LEU A 189 -8.42 6.07 -9.23
C LEU A 189 -9.92 5.86 -9.38
N THR A 190 -10.69 6.93 -9.58
CA THR A 190 -12.14 6.84 -9.81
C THR A 190 -12.44 6.06 -11.09
N LEU A 191 -11.76 6.36 -12.19
CA LEU A 191 -11.93 5.61 -13.44
C LEU A 191 -11.58 4.14 -13.28
N ALA A 192 -10.51 3.81 -12.59
CA ALA A 192 -10.08 2.43 -12.38
C ALA A 192 -11.07 1.64 -11.49
N THR A 193 -11.78 2.30 -10.55
CA THR A 193 -12.84 1.66 -9.76
C THR A 193 -14.14 1.47 -10.53
N LEU A 194 -14.38 2.29 -11.55
CA LEU A 194 -15.58 2.22 -12.39
C LEU A 194 -15.39 1.40 -13.66
N SER A 195 -14.15 1.28 -14.14
CA SER A 195 -13.82 0.61 -15.40
C SER A 195 -13.44 -0.83 -15.16
N HIS A 196 -14.11 -1.76 -15.87
CA HIS A 196 -13.79 -3.19 -15.86
C HIS A 196 -12.97 -3.58 -17.11
N SER A 197 -12.48 -2.60 -17.85
CA SER A 197 -11.68 -2.85 -19.05
C SER A 197 -10.20 -2.81 -18.72
N PRO A 198 -9.46 -3.90 -18.95
CA PRO A 198 -8.02 -3.90 -18.80
C PRO A 198 -7.43 -3.02 -19.90
N SER A 199 -6.64 -2.08 -19.51
CA SER A 199 -5.80 -1.32 -20.41
C SER A 199 -4.40 -1.94 -20.40
N SER A 200 -3.80 -2.09 -21.56
CA SER A 200 -2.37 -2.42 -21.70
C SER A 200 -1.46 -1.23 -21.36
N ASP A 201 -2.05 -0.10 -20.96
CA ASP A 201 -1.35 1.11 -20.60
C ASP A 201 -0.55 0.89 -19.29
N PRO A 202 0.76 1.19 -19.26
CA PRO A 202 1.58 1.09 -18.05
C PRO A 202 1.16 2.03 -16.93
N THR A 203 0.20 2.94 -17.19
CA THR A 203 -0.40 3.83 -16.19
C THR A 203 -1.60 3.22 -15.47
N THR A 204 -2.01 2.01 -15.82
CA THR A 204 -3.11 1.31 -15.16
C THR A 204 -2.75 0.85 -13.76
N LEU A 205 -3.76 0.73 -12.89
CA LEU A 205 -3.61 0.20 -11.54
C LEU A 205 -2.90 -1.15 -11.56
N GLY A 206 -1.97 -1.35 -10.60
CA GLY A 206 -1.17 -2.58 -10.51
C GLY A 206 -0.03 -2.68 -11.51
N GLY A 207 0.07 -1.75 -12.45
CA GLY A 207 1.20 -1.69 -13.38
C GLY A 207 2.47 -1.20 -12.69
N ARG A 208 3.63 -1.73 -13.09
CA ARG A 208 4.95 -1.36 -12.52
C ARG A 208 5.22 0.14 -12.51
N ARG A 209 4.64 0.88 -13.44
CA ARG A 209 4.86 2.32 -13.63
C ARG A 209 3.69 3.18 -13.18
N PHE A 210 2.66 2.61 -12.58
CA PHE A 210 1.45 3.36 -12.23
C PHE A 210 1.77 4.62 -11.39
N TRP A 211 2.48 4.44 -10.29
CA TRP A 211 2.79 5.54 -9.38
C TRP A 211 3.80 6.55 -9.97
N ASP A 212 4.70 6.10 -10.84
CA ASP A 212 5.66 6.96 -11.54
C ASP A 212 4.97 7.76 -12.64
N ALA A 213 4.11 7.12 -13.43
CA ALA A 213 3.32 7.77 -14.51
C ALA A 213 2.32 8.78 -13.96
N VAL A 214 1.70 8.50 -12.82
CA VAL A 214 0.75 9.39 -12.15
C VAL A 214 1.39 10.74 -11.81
N ARG A 215 2.68 10.77 -11.51
CA ARG A 215 3.42 12.00 -11.19
C ARG A 215 4.16 12.64 -12.37
N GLY A 216 3.96 12.15 -13.59
CA GLY A 216 4.66 12.68 -14.76
C GLY A 216 6.16 12.38 -14.75
N GLY A 217 6.61 11.42 -13.94
CA GLY A 217 7.98 10.98 -13.89
C GLY A 217 8.31 10.10 -15.09
N THR A 218 9.13 10.62 -16.01
CA THR A 218 9.69 9.84 -17.12
C THR A 218 10.93 9.05 -16.71
N GLU A 219 11.43 9.26 -15.51
CA GLU A 219 12.59 8.57 -14.99
C GLU A 219 12.20 7.16 -14.53
N VAL A 220 12.25 6.27 -15.48
CA VAL A 220 12.35 4.83 -15.20
C VAL A 220 13.68 4.66 -14.49
N VAL A 221 13.68 4.55 -13.18
CA VAL A 221 14.77 3.84 -12.52
C VAL A 221 14.65 2.41 -13.03
N GLU A 222 15.39 2.10 -14.07
CA GLU A 222 15.74 0.72 -14.34
C GLU A 222 16.41 0.21 -13.05
N VAL A 223 15.61 -0.41 -12.19
CA VAL A 223 16.14 -1.45 -11.33
C VAL A 223 16.81 -2.37 -12.34
N ALA A 224 18.13 -2.44 -12.28
CA ALA A 224 18.93 -3.24 -13.19
C ALA A 224 18.22 -4.59 -13.32
N SER A 225 17.48 -4.72 -14.37
CA SER A 225 16.74 -5.91 -14.71
C SER A 225 17.74 -6.89 -15.29
N ASN A 226 18.49 -7.51 -14.41
CA ASN A 226 18.79 -8.90 -14.66
C ASN A 226 17.42 -9.57 -14.69
N PRO A 227 17.00 -10.19 -15.80
CA PRO A 227 15.76 -10.92 -15.87
C PRO A 227 15.92 -12.27 -15.14
N VAL A 228 16.18 -12.21 -13.87
CA VAL A 228 15.87 -13.33 -13.00
C VAL A 228 14.36 -13.26 -12.90
N THR A 229 13.69 -14.07 -13.71
CA THR A 229 12.25 -14.24 -13.65
C THR A 229 11.96 -14.92 -12.32
N TYR A 230 11.90 -14.12 -11.25
CA TYR A 230 11.44 -14.63 -9.97
C TYR A 230 9.98 -15.00 -10.16
N GLN A 231 9.69 -16.29 -10.13
CA GLN A 231 8.34 -16.75 -9.93
C GLN A 231 8.04 -16.54 -8.44
N TRP A 232 7.03 -15.74 -8.17
CA TRP A 232 6.58 -15.46 -6.81
C TRP A 232 5.52 -16.48 -6.42
N ARG A 233 5.65 -16.98 -5.20
CA ARG A 233 4.62 -17.80 -4.54
C ARG A 233 3.93 -16.97 -3.47
N VAL A 234 2.67 -17.33 -3.22
CA VAL A 234 1.92 -16.76 -2.10
C VAL A 234 2.57 -17.21 -0.80
N ASN A 235 2.90 -16.24 0.06
CA ASN A 235 3.32 -16.55 1.42
C ASN A 235 2.12 -17.11 2.20
N VAL A 236 2.24 -18.33 2.71
CA VAL A 236 1.15 -19.05 3.38
C VAL A 236 0.58 -18.28 4.57
N THR A 237 1.44 -17.57 5.32
CA THR A 237 1.02 -16.81 6.51
C THR A 237 0.39 -15.47 6.17
N ARG A 238 0.59 -14.95 4.95
CA ARG A 238 0.14 -13.62 4.51
C ARG A 238 -0.83 -13.67 3.33
N GLY A 239 -1.14 -14.86 2.83
CA GLY A 239 -1.96 -15.07 1.63
C GLY A 239 -3.40 -14.57 1.75
N GLU A 240 -3.94 -14.48 2.98
CA GLU A 240 -5.29 -13.97 3.23
C GLU A 240 -5.49 -12.55 2.70
N ALA A 241 -4.45 -11.69 2.70
CA ALA A 241 -4.53 -10.36 2.09
C ALA A 241 -4.86 -10.44 0.59
N LEU A 242 -4.26 -11.40 -0.13
CA LEU A 242 -4.54 -11.62 -1.57
C LEU A 242 -5.95 -12.18 -1.80
N ASP A 243 -6.42 -13.05 -0.90
CA ASP A 243 -7.81 -13.56 -0.94
C ASP A 243 -8.80 -12.42 -0.81
N ARG A 244 -8.57 -11.52 0.15
CA ARG A 244 -9.40 -10.33 0.38
C ARG A 244 -9.37 -9.37 -0.81
N MET A 245 -8.21 -9.14 -1.41
CA MET A 245 -8.07 -8.32 -2.63
C MET A 245 -8.88 -8.94 -3.79
N ALA A 246 -8.74 -10.25 -4.02
CA ALA A 246 -9.51 -10.94 -5.06
C ALA A 246 -11.02 -10.87 -4.79
N ALA A 247 -11.45 -11.03 -3.52
CA ALA A 247 -12.86 -10.92 -3.14
C ALA A 247 -13.42 -9.51 -3.37
N VAL A 248 -12.66 -8.44 -3.04
CA VAL A 248 -13.04 -7.05 -3.37
C VAL A 248 -13.15 -6.86 -4.89
N GLY A 249 -12.21 -7.40 -5.66
CA GLY A 249 -12.25 -7.38 -7.12
C GLY A 249 -13.47 -8.13 -7.69
N ALA A 250 -13.87 -9.25 -7.07
CA ALA A 250 -15.07 -9.98 -7.45
C ALA A 250 -16.35 -9.16 -7.16
N LEU A 251 -16.43 -8.49 -6.00
CA LEU A 251 -17.55 -7.58 -5.71
C LEU A 251 -17.62 -6.42 -6.74
N GLN A 252 -16.46 -5.90 -7.14
CA GLN A 252 -16.38 -4.85 -8.17
C GLN A 252 -16.86 -5.38 -9.54
N ALA A 253 -16.44 -6.57 -9.94
CA ALA A 253 -16.84 -7.21 -11.20
C ALA A 253 -18.37 -7.47 -11.29
N LEU A 254 -19.04 -7.55 -10.14
CA LEU A 254 -20.50 -7.71 -10.01
C LEU A 254 -21.23 -6.41 -9.71
N ASP A 255 -20.58 -5.24 -9.76
CA ASP A 255 -21.15 -3.94 -9.35
C ASP A 255 -21.78 -3.98 -7.96
N ALA A 256 -21.18 -4.76 -7.04
CA ALA A 256 -21.73 -5.07 -5.73
C ALA A 256 -21.11 -4.26 -4.58
N ILE A 257 -20.03 -3.51 -4.81
CA ILE A 257 -19.32 -2.77 -3.75
C ILE A 257 -20.26 -1.78 -3.04
N ASN A 258 -21.00 -0.98 -3.79
CA ASN A 258 -21.83 0.08 -3.25
C ASN A 258 -23.13 -0.46 -2.62
N THR A 259 -23.61 -1.61 -3.07
CA THR A 259 -24.81 -2.27 -2.54
C THR A 259 -24.50 -3.20 -1.35
N ASN A 260 -23.24 -3.59 -1.17
CA ASN A 260 -22.77 -4.49 -0.10
C ASN A 260 -21.63 -3.86 0.71
N GLN A 261 -21.81 -2.61 1.12
CA GLN A 261 -20.79 -1.81 1.82
C GLN A 261 -20.23 -2.49 3.07
N SER A 262 -21.08 -3.14 3.88
CA SER A 262 -20.64 -3.84 5.08
C SER A 262 -19.74 -5.05 4.78
N ALA A 263 -19.96 -5.75 3.68
CA ALA A 263 -19.10 -6.84 3.23
C ALA A 263 -17.76 -6.27 2.71
N ALA A 264 -17.81 -5.24 1.87
CA ALA A 264 -16.63 -4.56 1.36
C ALA A 264 -15.76 -3.99 2.50
N ALA A 265 -16.38 -3.36 3.51
CA ALA A 265 -15.69 -2.84 4.68
C ALA A 265 -14.96 -3.94 5.50
N ARG A 266 -15.58 -5.11 5.65
CA ARG A 266 -14.92 -6.26 6.31
C ARG A 266 -13.77 -6.81 5.49
N LEU A 267 -13.93 -6.90 4.17
CA LEU A 267 -12.89 -7.43 3.28
C LEU A 267 -11.64 -6.55 3.27
N ILE A 268 -11.78 -5.23 3.22
CA ILE A 268 -10.62 -4.33 3.21
C ILE A 268 -9.89 -4.25 4.55
N ASN A 269 -10.43 -4.83 5.62
CA ASN A 269 -9.83 -4.84 6.95
C ASN A 269 -9.10 -6.17 7.22
N ASP A 270 -7.84 -6.27 6.81
CA ASP A 270 -6.98 -7.44 7.06
C ASP A 270 -6.22 -7.31 8.38
N PRO A 271 -6.52 -8.11 9.41
CA PRO A 271 -5.89 -7.98 10.72
C PRO A 271 -4.36 -8.15 10.67
N ARG A 272 -3.85 -9.11 9.90
CA ARG A 272 -2.40 -9.39 9.83
C ARG A 272 -1.62 -8.26 9.17
N SER A 273 -2.18 -7.64 8.14
CA SER A 273 -1.56 -6.44 7.52
C SER A 273 -1.61 -5.26 8.47
N ARG A 274 -2.73 -5.08 9.17
CA ARG A 274 -2.91 -4.04 10.18
C ARG A 274 -1.86 -4.16 11.29
N ASP A 275 -1.67 -5.36 11.84
CA ASP A 275 -0.68 -5.60 12.89
C ASP A 275 0.75 -5.34 12.41
N CYS A 276 1.07 -5.70 11.15
CA CYS A 276 2.36 -5.41 10.55
C CYS A 276 2.62 -3.89 10.44
N PHE A 277 1.66 -3.13 9.92
CA PHE A 277 1.78 -1.67 9.83
C PHE A 277 1.78 -0.99 11.19
N GLU A 278 1.03 -1.51 12.16
CA GLU A 278 1.06 -1.04 13.54
C GLU A 278 2.46 -1.21 14.16
N MET A 279 3.07 -2.38 13.96
CA MET A 279 4.42 -2.65 14.46
C MET A 279 5.43 -1.68 13.85
N ALA A 280 5.36 -1.42 12.53
CA ALA A 280 6.22 -0.43 11.88
C ALA A 280 6.07 0.97 12.48
N GLN A 281 4.83 1.40 12.76
CA GLN A 281 4.58 2.69 13.42
C GLN A 281 5.12 2.74 14.86
N LEU A 282 4.92 1.68 15.64
CA LEU A 282 5.44 1.59 16.99
C LEU A 282 6.96 1.64 17.02
N GLN A 283 7.61 0.94 16.10
CA GLN A 283 9.07 0.97 15.96
C GLN A 283 9.58 2.36 15.54
N LEU A 284 8.85 3.07 14.66
CA LEU A 284 9.18 4.47 14.35
C LEU A 284 9.14 5.33 15.62
N TYR A 285 8.09 5.22 16.43
CA TYR A 285 7.98 6.00 17.68
C TYR A 285 9.07 5.64 18.70
N GLN A 286 9.43 4.37 18.82
CA GLN A 286 10.51 3.92 19.69
C GLN A 286 11.87 4.43 19.20
N CYS A 287 12.18 4.29 17.91
CA CYS A 287 13.39 4.80 17.30
C CYS A 287 13.52 6.31 17.50
N MET A 288 12.45 7.06 17.20
CA MET A 288 12.42 8.50 17.41
C MET A 288 12.57 8.90 18.89
N SER A 289 12.09 8.07 19.82
CA SER A 289 12.25 8.34 21.27
C SER A 289 13.69 8.13 21.75
N ALA A 290 14.42 7.21 21.14
CA ALA A 290 15.82 6.92 21.44
C ALA A 290 16.81 7.85 20.71
N ALA A 291 16.41 8.42 19.58
CA ALA A 291 17.25 9.26 18.75
C ALA A 291 17.66 10.54 19.46
N ARG A 292 18.95 10.84 19.51
CA ARG A 292 19.53 12.04 20.13
C ARG A 292 19.83 13.13 19.12
N PHE A 293 20.34 12.74 17.96
CA PHE A 293 20.76 13.66 16.91
C PHE A 293 19.74 13.67 15.76
N ARG A 294 19.73 14.76 14.98
CA ARG A 294 18.78 14.86 13.85
C ARG A 294 19.04 13.84 12.74
N TYR A 295 20.30 13.46 12.47
CA TYR A 295 20.61 12.43 11.49
C TYR A 295 20.03 11.06 11.88
N GLU A 296 19.89 10.77 13.18
CA GLU A 296 19.22 9.55 13.64
C GLU A 296 17.73 9.56 13.34
N ASN A 297 17.09 10.74 13.34
CA ASN A 297 15.70 10.87 12.91
C ASN A 297 15.52 10.53 11.42
N ALA A 298 16.50 10.87 10.57
CA ALA A 298 16.50 10.47 9.16
C ALA A 298 16.64 8.94 9.01
N PHE A 299 17.47 8.32 9.86
CA PHE A 299 17.59 6.86 9.92
C PHE A 299 16.25 6.21 10.36
N CYS A 300 15.63 6.70 11.44
CA CYS A 300 14.33 6.21 11.91
C CYS A 300 13.24 6.31 10.84
N LEU A 301 13.20 7.42 10.09
CA LEU A 301 12.29 7.61 8.96
C LEU A 301 12.51 6.54 7.87
N GLY A 302 13.75 6.35 7.44
CA GLY A 302 14.11 5.35 6.44
C GLY A 302 13.80 3.94 6.90
N GLN A 303 14.22 3.58 8.10
CA GLN A 303 14.08 2.21 8.62
C GLN A 303 12.62 1.86 8.92
N HIS A 304 11.94 2.65 9.76
CA HIS A 304 10.64 2.26 10.30
C HIS A 304 9.47 2.96 9.60
N GLY A 305 9.66 4.20 9.14
CA GLY A 305 8.62 4.92 8.42
C GLY A 305 8.42 4.44 6.98
N LEU A 306 9.46 3.88 6.36
CA LEU A 306 9.42 3.44 4.96
C LEU A 306 9.73 1.94 4.81
N ARG A 307 10.92 1.47 5.19
CA ARG A 307 11.36 0.10 4.92
C ARG A 307 10.42 -0.94 5.52
N ASP A 308 10.04 -0.78 6.80
CA ASP A 308 9.18 -1.74 7.47
C ASP A 308 7.78 -1.77 6.83
N ILE A 309 7.24 -0.61 6.41
CA ILE A 309 5.99 -0.54 5.65
C ILE A 309 6.12 -1.28 4.30
N GLY A 310 7.19 -1.01 3.54
CA GLY A 310 7.46 -1.72 2.29
C GLY A 310 7.59 -3.23 2.48
N THR A 311 8.24 -3.66 3.56
CA THR A 311 8.36 -5.07 3.93
C THR A 311 7.00 -5.70 4.25
N CYS A 312 6.12 -4.99 4.96
CA CYS A 312 4.76 -5.47 5.23
C CYS A 312 3.96 -5.72 3.94
N ILE A 313 4.08 -4.83 2.95
CA ILE A 313 3.44 -4.98 1.63
C ILE A 313 4.05 -6.17 0.87
N GLY A 314 5.37 -6.27 0.82
CA GLY A 314 6.07 -7.35 0.10
C GLY A 314 5.93 -8.73 0.74
N ALA A 315 5.58 -8.80 2.02
CA ALA A 315 5.51 -10.05 2.77
C ALA A 315 4.47 -11.06 2.26
N VAL A 316 3.53 -10.65 1.40
CA VAL A 316 2.57 -11.55 0.74
C VAL A 316 3.22 -12.43 -0.34
N ALA A 317 4.37 -11.98 -0.86
CA ALA A 317 5.14 -12.68 -1.88
C ALA A 317 6.40 -13.31 -1.26
N GLN A 318 6.70 -14.52 -1.67
CA GLN A 318 8.00 -15.15 -1.40
C GLN A 318 8.59 -15.70 -2.69
N PRO A 319 9.93 -15.64 -2.85
CA PRO A 319 10.58 -16.22 -4.03
C PRO A 319 10.25 -17.71 -4.15
N ASP A 320 9.93 -18.19 -5.34
CA ASP A 320 9.79 -19.62 -5.59
C ASP A 320 11.17 -20.25 -5.75
N ALA A 321 11.64 -20.94 -4.72
CA ALA A 321 12.92 -21.65 -4.74
C ALA A 321 13.01 -22.72 -5.85
N SER A 322 11.87 -23.24 -6.34
CA SER A 322 11.85 -24.21 -7.44
C SER A 322 12.08 -23.57 -8.81
N ALA A 323 11.92 -22.26 -8.93
CA ALA A 323 12.19 -21.50 -10.15
C ALA A 323 13.67 -21.06 -10.29
N MET A 324 14.48 -21.25 -9.27
CA MET A 324 15.92 -21.08 -9.37
C MET A 324 16.47 -22.25 -10.18
N SER A 325 16.68 -22.04 -11.49
CA SER A 325 17.41 -23.01 -12.33
C SER A 325 18.74 -23.34 -11.68
N PRO A 326 19.15 -24.62 -11.64
CA PRO A 326 20.47 -24.96 -11.13
C PRO A 326 21.51 -24.17 -11.92
N ILE A 327 22.41 -23.52 -11.23
CA ILE A 327 23.61 -22.93 -11.85
C ILE A 327 24.24 -24.05 -12.65
N PRO A 328 24.50 -23.90 -13.96
CA PRO A 328 25.19 -24.92 -14.70
C PRO A 328 26.54 -25.13 -14.02
N THR A 329 26.70 -26.28 -13.37
CA THR A 329 27.99 -26.73 -12.86
C THR A 329 28.90 -26.80 -14.07
N GLY A 330 29.88 -25.86 -14.11
CA GLY A 330 30.83 -25.74 -15.21
C GLY A 330 31.38 -27.09 -15.59
N ALA A 331 31.37 -27.33 -16.88
CA ALA A 331 32.05 -28.46 -17.48
C ALA A 331 33.47 -28.52 -16.94
N ARG A 332 33.80 -29.58 -16.20
CA ARG A 332 35.18 -29.93 -15.91
C ARG A 332 35.85 -30.15 -17.26
N GLY A 333 36.73 -29.21 -17.62
CA GLY A 333 37.61 -29.40 -18.74
C GLY A 333 38.43 -30.67 -18.52
N GLY A 334 38.19 -31.67 -19.36
CA GLY A 334 39.07 -32.79 -19.52
C GLY A 334 40.41 -32.28 -19.98
N ARG A 335 41.46 -32.57 -19.22
CA ARG A 335 42.81 -32.56 -19.72
C ARG A 335 43.07 -33.93 -20.35
N ASP A 336 43.35 -33.90 -21.62
CA ASP A 336 44.22 -34.87 -22.28
C ASP A 336 45.45 -34.15 -22.82
#